data_2b9bd45e9f9e2883b70123c0073fa865
#
_entry.id   2b9bd45e9f9e2883b70123c0073fa865
#
_cell.length_a   1.000
_cell.length_b   1.000
_cell.length_c   1.000
_cell.angle_alpha   90.00
_cell.angle_beta   90.00
_cell.angle_gamma   90.00
#
_symmetry.space_group_name_H-M   'P 1'
#
loop_
_entity.id
_entity.type
_entity.pdbx_description
1 polymer ?
#
loop_
_entity_poly.entity_id
_entity_poly.type
_entity_poly.pdbx_seq_one_letter_code
_entity_poly.pdbx_strand_id
1 'polypeptide(L)'
;VPDANNHYPRAAKGEVGLLEGWTLAKVVNETIDADANSDVKRPIVAVIDVPSQAYGRREEAFGIHQALAGAAGAYAKARLAGHPVIGLIVGKAMSGAFLAHGYQANRLIAINDKGVLVHAMGKASAARITLRTVEALEKLAATIPPMAYDVSSYATLGLLSDLLNLSNPDAPSDADLALVEISVQKAISDAR
;
A
#
# COMPACT_ATOMS: atom_id res chain seq x y z
N VAL A 1 12.65 -2.19 1.90
CA VAL A 1 13.68 -1.66 2.81
C VAL A 1 14.18 -0.36 2.19
N PRO A 2 14.24 0.75 2.97
CA PRO A 2 14.75 2.02 2.47
C PRO A 2 16.20 1.89 1.96
N ASP A 3 16.50 2.49 0.83
CA ASP A 3 17.89 2.64 0.37
C ASP A 3 18.50 3.88 1.00
N ALA A 4 19.39 3.69 2.00
CA ALA A 4 20.07 4.79 2.69
C ALA A 4 20.94 5.66 1.74
N ASN A 5 21.32 5.13 0.58
CA ASN A 5 22.07 5.83 -0.45
C ASN A 5 21.17 6.50 -1.50
N ASN A 6 19.86 6.48 -1.33
CA ASN A 6 18.94 7.11 -2.27
C ASN A 6 19.30 8.58 -2.47
N HIS A 7 19.33 9.02 -3.71
CA HIS A 7 19.64 10.39 -4.09
C HIS A 7 18.71 11.45 -3.47
N TYR A 8 17.50 11.03 -3.07
CA TYR A 8 16.51 11.87 -2.44
C TYR A 8 16.46 11.59 -0.92
N PRO A 9 16.79 12.60 -0.07
CA PRO A 9 16.92 12.38 1.38
C PRO A 9 15.66 11.85 2.08
N ARG A 10 14.48 12.13 1.56
CA ARG A 10 13.22 11.62 2.12
C ARG A 10 13.04 10.14 1.79
N ALA A 11 13.36 9.74 0.57
CA ALA A 11 13.33 8.33 0.16
C ALA A 11 14.39 7.51 0.91
N ALA A 12 15.58 8.06 1.16
CA ALA A 12 16.58 7.44 2.03
C ALA A 12 16.09 7.17 3.46
N LYS A 13 15.06 7.88 3.92
CA LYS A 13 14.42 7.70 5.24
C LYS A 13 13.15 6.82 5.18
N GLY A 14 12.88 6.18 4.05
CA GLY A 14 11.78 5.22 3.89
C GLY A 14 10.50 5.75 3.28
N GLU A 15 10.43 7.03 2.90
CA GLU A 15 9.34 7.51 2.05
C GLU A 15 9.55 7.02 0.61
N VAL A 16 8.47 6.72 -0.12
CA VAL A 16 8.59 6.26 -1.51
C VAL A 16 8.62 7.45 -2.48
N GLY A 17 9.57 7.44 -3.38
CA GLY A 17 9.89 8.59 -4.24
C GLY A 17 9.83 8.28 -5.73
N LEU A 18 10.56 9.12 -6.48
CA LEU A 18 10.62 9.06 -7.93
C LEU A 18 11.19 7.72 -8.44
N LEU A 19 12.30 7.26 -7.85
CA LEU A 19 12.96 6.03 -8.28
C LEU A 19 12.10 4.81 -7.98
N GLU A 20 11.49 4.77 -6.80
CA GLU A 20 10.61 3.70 -6.36
C GLU A 20 9.38 3.59 -7.27
N GLY A 21 8.72 4.72 -7.56
CA GLY A 21 7.54 4.75 -8.41
C GLY A 21 7.82 4.33 -9.86
N TRP A 22 8.88 4.85 -10.46
CA TRP A 22 9.27 4.45 -11.82
C TRP A 22 9.79 3.02 -11.91
N THR A 23 10.52 2.54 -10.89
CA THR A 23 11.00 1.15 -10.84
C THR A 23 9.82 0.19 -10.72
N LEU A 24 8.85 0.51 -9.86
CA LEU A 24 7.61 -0.27 -9.74
C LEU A 24 6.86 -0.33 -11.07
N ALA A 25 6.67 0.81 -11.74
CA ALA A 25 6.02 0.86 -13.04
C ALA A 25 6.75 0.00 -14.08
N LYS A 26 8.09 0.05 -14.09
CA LYS A 26 8.93 -0.76 -14.99
C LYS A 26 8.73 -2.25 -14.74
N VAL A 27 8.89 -2.72 -13.49
CA VAL A 27 8.78 -4.14 -13.13
C VAL A 27 7.39 -4.70 -13.45
N VAL A 28 6.34 -3.95 -13.18
CA VAL A 28 4.98 -4.37 -13.52
C VAL A 28 4.79 -4.46 -15.04
N ASN A 29 5.28 -3.48 -15.82
CA ASN A 29 5.20 -3.55 -17.27
C ASN A 29 6.01 -4.72 -17.85
N GLU A 30 7.23 -4.97 -17.34
CA GLU A 30 8.04 -6.14 -17.74
C GLU A 30 7.30 -7.46 -17.47
N THR A 31 6.56 -7.54 -16.35
CA THR A 31 5.73 -8.71 -16.04
C THR A 31 4.60 -8.89 -17.05
N ILE A 32 3.93 -7.81 -17.43
CA ILE A 32 2.87 -7.82 -18.45
C ILE A 32 3.43 -8.29 -19.79
N ASP A 33 4.56 -7.72 -20.21
CA ASP A 33 5.18 -8.04 -21.49
C ASP A 33 5.67 -9.51 -21.54
N ALA A 34 6.24 -10.00 -20.43
CA ALA A 34 6.68 -11.39 -20.34
C ALA A 34 5.54 -12.40 -20.43
N ASP A 35 4.35 -12.03 -19.98
CA ASP A 35 3.17 -12.90 -20.02
C ASP A 35 2.23 -12.58 -21.19
N ALA A 36 2.62 -11.73 -22.15
CA ALA A 36 1.74 -11.25 -23.21
C ALA A 36 1.03 -12.42 -23.97
N ASN A 37 1.75 -13.50 -24.22
CA ASN A 37 1.26 -14.69 -24.94
C ASN A 37 0.88 -15.87 -24.03
N SER A 38 0.86 -15.68 -22.70
CA SER A 38 0.49 -16.72 -21.75
C SER A 38 -1.04 -16.80 -21.59
N ASP A 39 -1.61 -17.99 -21.59
CA ASP A 39 -3.04 -18.20 -21.34
C ASP A 39 -3.40 -17.82 -19.90
N VAL A 40 -2.50 -18.10 -18.95
CA VAL A 40 -2.66 -17.77 -17.54
C VAL A 40 -1.66 -16.69 -17.15
N LYS A 41 -2.17 -15.53 -16.75
CA LYS A 41 -1.34 -14.42 -16.29
C LYS A 41 -0.88 -14.62 -14.85
N ARG A 42 0.39 -14.29 -14.57
CA ARG A 42 0.94 -14.35 -13.21
C ARG A 42 0.20 -13.39 -12.28
N PRO A 43 -0.11 -13.79 -11.05
CA PRO A 43 -0.58 -12.83 -10.05
C PRO A 43 0.54 -11.86 -9.65
N ILE A 44 0.17 -10.64 -9.33
CA ILE A 44 1.06 -9.60 -8.80
C ILE A 44 0.62 -9.33 -7.37
N VAL A 45 1.50 -9.58 -6.40
CA VAL A 45 1.24 -9.28 -5.00
C VAL A 45 2.02 -8.02 -4.60
N ALA A 46 1.30 -6.95 -4.32
CA ALA A 46 1.86 -5.71 -3.79
C ALA A 46 1.93 -5.80 -2.27
N VAL A 47 3.13 -5.94 -1.71
CA VAL A 47 3.36 -5.91 -0.26
C VAL A 47 3.50 -4.46 0.18
N ILE A 48 2.60 -4.00 1.07
CA ILE A 48 2.40 -2.58 1.37
C ILE A 48 2.89 -2.26 2.77
N ASP A 49 3.97 -1.49 2.84
CA ASP A 49 4.45 -0.77 4.02
C ASP A 49 5.05 0.56 3.55
N VAL A 50 4.19 1.55 3.33
CA VAL A 50 4.56 2.85 2.77
C VAL A 50 4.10 3.98 3.70
N PRO A 51 5.03 4.63 4.42
CA PRO A 51 4.70 5.67 5.40
C PRO A 51 4.21 6.98 4.75
N SER A 52 4.63 7.26 3.52
CA SER A 52 4.24 8.44 2.72
C SER A 52 4.95 8.39 1.35
N GLN A 53 4.45 9.17 0.39
CA GLN A 53 5.29 9.59 -0.73
C GLN A 53 6.31 10.64 -0.27
N ALA A 54 7.46 10.66 -0.94
CA ALA A 54 8.52 11.66 -0.71
C ALA A 54 8.13 13.01 -1.35
N TYR A 55 7.41 13.86 -0.62
CA TYR A 55 6.89 15.15 -1.11
C TYR A 55 7.77 16.33 -0.71
N GLY A 56 9.02 16.36 -1.12
CA GLY A 56 9.93 17.50 -0.96
C GLY A 56 9.88 18.43 -2.18
N ARG A 57 10.47 19.64 -2.07
CA ARG A 57 10.57 20.57 -3.20
C ARG A 57 11.29 19.99 -4.41
N ARG A 58 12.31 19.13 -4.17
CA ARG A 58 13.05 18.47 -5.25
C ARG A 58 12.18 17.45 -5.95
N GLU A 59 11.53 16.60 -5.17
CA GLU A 59 10.64 15.55 -5.68
C GLU A 59 9.48 16.16 -6.47
N GLU A 60 8.90 17.24 -5.99
CA GLU A 60 7.85 17.98 -6.72
C GLU A 60 8.38 18.56 -8.03
N ALA A 61 9.56 19.19 -8.01
CA ALA A 61 10.19 19.78 -9.21
C ALA A 61 10.55 18.72 -10.25
N PHE A 62 10.92 17.51 -9.83
CA PHE A 62 11.23 16.38 -10.71
C PHE A 62 10.01 15.53 -11.07
N GLY A 63 8.80 15.92 -10.63
CA GLY A 63 7.55 15.31 -11.05
C GLY A 63 7.17 14.05 -10.27
N ILE A 64 7.20 14.08 -8.92
CA ILE A 64 6.72 12.96 -8.09
C ILE A 64 5.32 12.50 -8.48
N HIS A 65 4.44 13.41 -8.88
CA HIS A 65 3.10 13.09 -9.35
C HIS A 65 3.10 12.19 -10.59
N GLN A 66 4.10 12.33 -11.48
CA GLN A 66 4.25 11.47 -12.66
C GLN A 66 4.70 10.06 -12.26
N ALA A 67 5.61 9.94 -11.29
CA ALA A 67 6.03 8.64 -10.76
C ALA A 67 4.88 7.91 -10.07
N LEU A 68 4.06 8.62 -9.29
CA LEU A 68 2.83 8.08 -8.68
C LEU A 68 1.83 7.63 -9.75
N ALA A 69 1.60 8.46 -10.77
CA ALA A 69 0.71 8.13 -11.88
C ALA A 69 1.24 6.94 -12.70
N GLY A 70 2.56 6.87 -12.92
CA GLY A 70 3.21 5.74 -13.60
C GLY A 70 3.01 4.42 -12.86
N ALA A 71 3.20 4.41 -11.54
CA ALA A 71 2.97 3.24 -10.70
C ALA A 71 1.50 2.80 -10.72
N ALA A 72 0.57 3.73 -10.47
CA ALA A 72 -0.87 3.45 -10.50
C ALA A 72 -1.33 2.96 -11.89
N GLY A 73 -0.84 3.60 -12.96
CA GLY A 73 -1.15 3.23 -14.33
C GLY A 73 -0.63 1.85 -14.71
N ALA A 74 0.56 1.45 -14.22
CA ALA A 74 1.10 0.12 -14.45
C ALA A 74 0.22 -0.98 -13.81
N TYR A 75 -0.24 -0.80 -12.58
CA TYR A 75 -1.18 -1.72 -11.95
C TYR A 75 -2.53 -1.78 -12.70
N ALA A 76 -3.07 -0.63 -13.11
CA ALA A 76 -4.29 -0.60 -13.90
C ALA A 76 -4.12 -1.36 -15.23
N LYS A 77 -2.98 -1.17 -15.91
CA LYS A 77 -2.64 -1.90 -17.14
C LYS A 77 -2.51 -3.40 -16.89
N ALA A 78 -1.87 -3.82 -15.79
CA ALA A 78 -1.78 -5.23 -15.41
C ALA A 78 -3.16 -5.87 -15.23
N ARG A 79 -4.07 -5.21 -14.53
CA ARG A 79 -5.45 -5.69 -14.37
C ARG A 79 -6.18 -5.81 -15.71
N LEU A 80 -6.04 -4.81 -16.58
CA LEU A 80 -6.63 -4.84 -17.92
C LEU A 80 -6.03 -5.95 -18.80
N ALA A 81 -4.77 -6.32 -18.58
CA ALA A 81 -4.10 -7.44 -19.24
C ALA A 81 -4.45 -8.81 -18.61
N GLY A 82 -5.29 -8.86 -17.59
CA GLY A 82 -5.76 -10.10 -16.95
C GLY A 82 -4.89 -10.64 -15.81
N HIS A 83 -3.92 -9.84 -15.33
CA HIS A 83 -3.14 -10.20 -14.13
C HIS A 83 -3.97 -9.95 -12.88
N PRO A 84 -4.18 -10.95 -11.99
CA PRO A 84 -4.68 -10.71 -10.65
C PRO A 84 -3.71 -9.82 -9.88
N VAL A 85 -4.18 -8.70 -9.35
CA VAL A 85 -3.39 -7.79 -8.52
C VAL A 85 -3.94 -7.80 -7.10
N ILE A 86 -3.11 -8.23 -6.15
CA ILE A 86 -3.47 -8.37 -4.74
C ILE A 86 -2.63 -7.40 -3.92
N GLY A 87 -3.26 -6.60 -3.07
CA GLY A 87 -2.57 -5.78 -2.09
C GLY A 87 -2.55 -6.48 -0.73
N LEU A 88 -1.36 -6.63 -0.15
CA LEU A 88 -1.16 -7.17 1.19
C LEU A 88 -0.56 -6.09 2.08
N ILE A 89 -1.39 -5.52 2.97
CA ILE A 89 -0.99 -4.46 3.89
C ILE A 89 -0.36 -5.09 5.13
N VAL A 90 0.95 -4.89 5.27
CA VAL A 90 1.74 -5.46 6.37
C VAL A 90 2.26 -4.40 7.34
N GLY A 91 2.09 -3.13 7.01
CA GLY A 91 2.56 -1.99 7.78
C GLY A 91 1.75 -0.74 7.48
N LYS A 92 2.43 0.36 7.23
CA LYS A 92 1.78 1.63 6.91
C LYS A 92 1.25 1.63 5.47
N ALA A 93 0.01 2.04 5.30
CA ALA A 93 -0.63 2.26 4.01
C ALA A 93 -1.10 3.72 3.96
N MET A 94 -0.15 4.64 3.72
CA MET A 94 -0.37 6.06 3.97
C MET A 94 -0.27 6.91 2.71
N SER A 95 -1.13 7.92 2.63
CA SER A 95 -1.06 9.01 1.66
C SER A 95 -1.14 8.55 0.19
N GLY A 96 -0.67 9.38 -0.73
CA GLY A 96 -0.59 9.08 -2.15
C GLY A 96 0.29 7.87 -2.49
N ALA A 97 1.24 7.53 -1.62
CA ALA A 97 2.05 6.33 -1.76
C ALA A 97 1.19 5.05 -1.77
N PHE A 98 0.28 4.92 -0.83
CA PHE A 98 -0.67 3.79 -0.80
C PHE A 98 -1.64 3.83 -2.01
N LEU A 99 -2.12 5.01 -2.39
CA LEU A 99 -3.01 5.15 -3.55
C LEU A 99 -2.33 4.68 -4.86
N ALA A 100 -1.02 4.91 -4.99
CA ALA A 100 -0.25 4.48 -6.16
C ALA A 100 0.25 3.04 -6.06
N HIS A 101 0.55 2.57 -4.84
CA HIS A 101 1.07 1.23 -4.57
C HIS A 101 0.07 0.39 -3.78
N GLY A 102 -0.62 -0.48 -4.45
CA GLY A 102 -1.51 -1.47 -3.85
C GLY A 102 -2.98 -1.09 -3.80
N TYR A 103 -3.38 0.17 -3.63
CA TYR A 103 -4.80 0.53 -3.64
C TYR A 103 -5.47 0.28 -5.01
N GLN A 104 -4.67 0.11 -6.06
CA GLN A 104 -5.12 -0.31 -7.40
C GLN A 104 -5.38 -1.82 -7.51
N ALA A 105 -5.18 -2.60 -6.43
CA ALA A 105 -5.39 -4.03 -6.42
C ALA A 105 -6.86 -4.43 -6.65
N ASN A 106 -7.06 -5.64 -7.16
CA ASN A 106 -8.40 -6.26 -7.26
C ASN A 106 -8.94 -6.63 -5.88
N ARG A 107 -8.05 -7.03 -4.97
CA ARG A 107 -8.36 -7.43 -3.60
C ARG A 107 -7.31 -6.87 -2.66
N LEU A 108 -7.75 -6.41 -1.49
CA LEU A 108 -6.90 -5.94 -0.41
C LEU A 108 -7.03 -6.88 0.79
N ILE A 109 -5.89 -7.32 1.30
CA ILE A 109 -5.76 -8.10 2.53
C ILE A 109 -4.92 -7.27 3.49
N ALA A 110 -5.20 -7.32 4.78
CA ALA A 110 -4.39 -6.63 5.78
C ALA A 110 -4.10 -7.53 6.98
N ILE A 111 -2.95 -7.30 7.61
CA ILE A 111 -2.62 -7.90 8.91
C ILE A 111 -3.22 -7.03 10.00
N ASN A 112 -3.97 -7.65 10.92
CA ASN A 112 -4.55 -6.97 12.08
C ASN A 112 -3.51 -6.79 13.17
N ASP A 113 -2.76 -5.71 13.07
CA ASP A 113 -1.76 -5.32 14.04
C ASP A 113 -1.80 -3.81 14.30
N LYS A 114 -1.41 -3.40 15.52
CA LYS A 114 -1.37 -1.97 15.92
C LYS A 114 -0.40 -1.12 15.14
N GLY A 115 0.60 -1.72 14.49
CA GLY A 115 1.56 -1.07 13.59
C GLY A 115 1.03 -0.88 12.18
N VAL A 116 -0.07 -1.58 11.83
CA VAL A 116 -0.71 -1.47 10.51
C VAL A 116 -1.69 -0.31 10.51
N LEU A 117 -1.36 0.74 9.77
CA LEU A 117 -2.09 2.00 9.76
C LEU A 117 -2.51 2.36 8.33
N VAL A 118 -3.77 2.75 8.16
CA VAL A 118 -4.31 3.17 6.86
C VAL A 118 -4.91 4.57 6.97
N HIS A 119 -4.36 5.55 6.27
CA HIS A 119 -4.92 6.91 6.25
C HIS A 119 -4.39 7.77 5.09
N ALA A 120 -5.14 8.82 4.75
CA ALA A 120 -4.77 9.79 3.73
C ALA A 120 -3.55 10.65 4.10
N MET A 121 -3.29 10.88 5.39
CA MET A 121 -2.12 11.63 5.86
C MET A 121 -1.78 11.30 7.32
N GLY A 122 -0.53 11.55 7.73
CA GLY A 122 -0.11 11.36 9.11
C GLY A 122 -0.84 12.29 10.09
N LYS A 123 -1.03 11.83 11.35
CA LYS A 123 -1.81 12.53 12.39
C LYS A 123 -1.36 13.98 12.61
N ALA A 124 -0.05 14.24 12.67
CA ALA A 124 0.48 15.59 12.85
C ALA A 124 0.11 16.54 11.70
N SER A 125 0.13 16.03 10.46
CA SER A 125 -0.28 16.80 9.28
C SER A 125 -1.78 17.05 9.28
N ALA A 126 -2.58 16.04 9.59
CA ALA A 126 -4.03 16.17 9.69
C ALA A 126 -4.44 17.16 10.79
N ALA A 127 -3.81 17.10 11.96
CA ALA A 127 -4.04 18.05 13.05
C ALA A 127 -3.74 19.50 12.63
N ARG A 128 -2.60 19.71 11.97
CA ARG A 128 -2.20 21.04 11.47
C ARG A 128 -3.20 21.60 10.44
N ILE A 129 -3.59 20.82 9.45
CA ILE A 129 -4.50 21.26 8.38
C ILE A 129 -5.90 21.56 8.93
N THR A 130 -6.35 20.76 9.90
CA THR A 130 -7.69 20.92 10.49
C THR A 130 -7.71 21.89 11.67
N LEU A 131 -6.58 22.54 11.98
CA LEU A 131 -6.41 23.46 13.11
C LEU A 131 -6.83 22.83 14.45
N ARG A 132 -6.47 21.54 14.65
CA ARG A 132 -6.75 20.75 15.87
C ARG A 132 -5.44 20.32 16.52
N THR A 133 -5.55 19.89 17.78
CA THR A 133 -4.48 19.09 18.38
C THR A 133 -4.59 17.62 17.94
N VAL A 134 -3.50 16.85 18.08
CA VAL A 134 -3.52 15.41 17.78
C VAL A 134 -4.53 14.70 18.68
N GLU A 135 -4.60 15.07 19.96
CA GLU A 135 -5.54 14.48 20.94
C GLU A 135 -7.01 14.76 20.55
N ALA A 136 -7.32 15.95 20.06
CA ALA A 136 -8.65 16.30 19.57
C ALA A 136 -9.02 15.49 18.31
N LEU A 137 -8.03 15.26 17.44
CA LEU A 137 -8.20 14.41 16.25
C LEU A 137 -8.47 12.96 16.65
N GLU A 138 -7.69 12.41 17.59
CA GLU A 138 -7.86 11.04 18.09
C GLU A 138 -9.21 10.83 18.78
N LYS A 139 -9.68 11.83 19.52
CA LYS A 139 -11.01 11.80 20.14
C LYS A 139 -12.14 11.72 19.09
N LEU A 140 -12.00 12.44 17.99
CA LEU A 140 -12.95 12.34 16.88
C LEU A 140 -12.84 10.98 16.16
N ALA A 141 -11.64 10.49 15.93
CA ALA A 141 -11.39 9.22 15.29
C ALA A 141 -12.01 8.03 16.06
N ALA A 142 -12.11 8.13 17.38
CA ALA A 142 -12.75 7.11 18.21
C ALA A 142 -14.26 6.93 17.92
N THR A 143 -14.90 7.91 17.32
CA THR A 143 -16.35 7.89 17.03
C THR A 143 -16.67 7.93 15.53
N ILE A 144 -15.69 8.23 14.70
CA ILE A 144 -15.86 8.41 13.25
C ILE A 144 -14.87 7.48 12.53
N PRO A 145 -15.25 6.25 12.14
CA PRO A 145 -14.35 5.26 11.56
C PRO A 145 -13.48 5.76 10.39
N PRO A 146 -13.99 6.57 9.43
CA PRO A 146 -13.16 7.12 8.36
C PRO A 146 -12.03 8.05 8.82
N MET A 147 -12.04 8.52 10.06
CA MET A 147 -10.98 9.35 10.65
C MET A 147 -9.98 8.52 11.48
N ALA A 148 -10.28 7.24 11.72
CA ALA A 148 -9.38 6.34 12.45
C ALA A 148 -8.18 5.96 11.59
N TYR A 149 -7.09 5.60 12.26
CA TYR A 149 -5.82 5.21 11.62
C TYR A 149 -5.58 3.71 11.65
N ASP A 150 -6.20 3.03 12.60
CA ASP A 150 -6.03 1.59 12.77
C ASP A 150 -6.74 0.79 11.68
N VAL A 151 -6.16 -0.33 11.34
CA VAL A 151 -6.66 -1.20 10.28
C VAL A 151 -8.00 -1.85 10.61
N SER A 152 -8.30 -2.05 11.90
CA SER A 152 -9.58 -2.63 12.34
C SER A 152 -10.74 -1.69 12.01
N SER A 153 -10.58 -0.40 12.27
CA SER A 153 -11.55 0.63 11.87
C SER A 153 -11.66 0.73 10.35
N TYR A 154 -10.53 0.66 9.63
CA TYR A 154 -10.53 0.64 8.17
C TYR A 154 -11.28 -0.56 7.59
N ALA A 155 -11.17 -1.74 8.21
CA ALA A 155 -11.90 -2.94 7.80
C ALA A 155 -13.43 -2.75 7.83
N THR A 156 -13.95 -1.93 8.76
CA THR A 156 -15.40 -1.64 8.85
C THR A 156 -15.94 -0.88 7.64
N LEU A 157 -15.08 -0.27 6.83
CA LEU A 157 -15.46 0.44 5.61
C LEU A 157 -15.73 -0.50 4.42
N GLY A 158 -15.51 -1.81 4.58
CA GLY A 158 -15.78 -2.81 3.55
C GLY A 158 -14.80 -2.82 2.39
N LEU A 159 -13.60 -2.25 2.57
CA LEU A 159 -12.57 -2.14 1.53
C LEU A 159 -11.57 -3.29 1.55
N LEU A 160 -11.51 -4.05 2.65
CA LEU A 160 -10.66 -5.24 2.76
C LEU A 160 -11.45 -6.51 2.36
N SER A 161 -10.78 -7.38 1.61
CA SER A 161 -11.26 -8.74 1.35
C SER A 161 -11.05 -9.66 2.55
N ASP A 162 -9.99 -9.40 3.32
CA ASP A 162 -9.67 -10.18 4.52
C ASP A 162 -8.85 -9.33 5.51
N LEU A 163 -8.99 -9.62 6.81
CA LEU A 163 -8.23 -9.03 7.92
C LEU A 163 -7.67 -10.17 8.79
N LEU A 164 -6.36 -10.39 8.69
CA LEU A 164 -5.69 -11.56 9.26
C LEU A 164 -5.17 -11.30 10.67
N ASN A 165 -5.55 -12.16 11.61
CA ASN A 165 -5.02 -12.15 12.97
C ASN A 165 -3.86 -13.15 13.05
N LEU A 166 -2.63 -12.64 13.07
CA LEU A 166 -1.43 -13.44 13.24
C LEU A 166 -1.05 -13.53 14.73
N SER A 167 -0.41 -14.63 15.11
CA SER A 167 0.04 -14.82 16.50
C SER A 167 1.17 -13.86 16.86
N ASN A 168 2.10 -13.63 15.93
CA ASN A 168 3.19 -12.67 16.05
C ASN A 168 3.61 -12.16 14.67
N PRO A 169 3.15 -10.97 14.24
CA PRO A 169 3.50 -10.40 12.94
C PRO A 169 5.00 -10.15 12.72
N ASP A 170 5.75 -9.84 13.80
CA ASP A 170 7.20 -9.55 13.73
C ASP A 170 8.05 -10.84 13.64
N ALA A 171 7.50 -11.98 14.05
CA ALA A 171 8.15 -13.29 13.98
C ALA A 171 7.08 -14.36 13.69
N PRO A 172 6.55 -14.42 12.47
CA PRO A 172 5.43 -15.27 12.14
C PRO A 172 5.79 -16.75 12.23
N SER A 173 4.87 -17.54 12.79
CA SER A 173 4.94 -18.99 12.83
C SER A 173 4.59 -19.61 11.48
N ASP A 174 4.87 -20.91 11.29
CA ASP A 174 4.45 -21.64 10.09
C ASP A 174 2.90 -21.59 9.91
N ALA A 175 2.15 -21.58 11.00
CA ALA A 175 0.69 -21.44 10.95
C ALA A 175 0.27 -20.04 10.47
N ASP A 176 0.98 -18.99 10.90
CA ASP A 176 0.73 -17.62 10.43
C ASP A 176 1.03 -17.50 8.93
N LEU A 177 2.15 -18.07 8.48
CA LEU A 177 2.52 -18.08 7.06
C LEU A 177 1.48 -18.81 6.23
N ALA A 178 1.01 -19.98 6.68
CA ALA A 178 -0.04 -20.73 6.01
C ALA A 178 -1.36 -19.94 5.92
N LEU A 179 -1.73 -19.21 6.98
CA LEU A 179 -2.92 -18.35 6.97
C LEU A 179 -2.83 -17.26 5.91
N VAL A 180 -1.67 -16.58 5.83
CA VAL A 180 -1.42 -15.55 4.79
C VAL A 180 -1.48 -16.16 3.41
N GLU A 181 -0.83 -17.30 3.19
CA GLU A 181 -0.83 -18.00 1.90
C GLU A 181 -2.25 -18.35 1.44
N ILE A 182 -3.06 -18.96 2.31
CA ILE A 182 -4.45 -19.33 2.02
C ILE A 182 -5.26 -18.09 1.61
N SER A 183 -5.13 -16.98 2.35
CA SER A 183 -5.86 -15.75 2.07
C SER A 183 -5.42 -15.15 0.72
N VAL A 184 -4.13 -15.11 0.44
CA VAL A 184 -3.59 -14.62 -0.85
C VAL A 184 -4.06 -15.49 -2.01
N GLN A 185 -3.99 -16.82 -1.89
CA GLN A 185 -4.48 -17.74 -2.93
C GLN A 185 -5.97 -17.59 -3.21
N LYS A 186 -6.78 -17.43 -2.16
CA LYS A 186 -8.20 -17.14 -2.30
C LYS A 186 -8.42 -15.81 -3.04
N ALA A 187 -7.69 -14.76 -2.66
CA ALA A 187 -7.80 -13.44 -3.30
C ALA A 187 -7.40 -13.50 -4.79
N ILE A 188 -6.36 -14.27 -5.15
CA ILE A 188 -5.95 -14.51 -6.53
C ILE A 188 -7.07 -15.20 -7.31
N SER A 189 -7.68 -16.22 -6.72
CA SER A 189 -8.80 -16.96 -7.34
C SER A 189 -10.01 -16.05 -7.57
N ASP A 190 -10.34 -15.21 -6.60
CA ASP A 190 -11.48 -14.29 -6.67
C ASP A 190 -11.24 -13.09 -7.62
N ALA A 191 -10.00 -12.85 -8.03
CA ALA A 191 -9.60 -11.75 -8.90
C ALA A 191 -9.52 -12.13 -10.38
N ARG A 192 -9.68 -13.42 -10.73
CA ARG A 192 -9.62 -13.97 -12.09
C ARG A 192 -10.96 -13.92 -12.83
#